data_3f6d20631bc0e9f0858573cb0352c0e7
#
_entry.id   3f6d20631bc0e9f0858573cb0352c0e7
#
_cell.length_a   1.000
_cell.length_b   1.000
_cell.length_c   1.000
_cell.angle_alpha   90.00
_cell.angle_beta   90.00
_cell.angle_gamma   90.00
#
_symmetry.space_group_name_H-M   'P 1'
#
loop_
_entity.id
_entity.type
_entity.pdbx_description
1 polymer ?
#
loop_
_entity_poly.entity_id
_entity_poly.type
_entity_poly.pdbx_seq_one_letter_code
_entity_poly.pdbx_strand_id
1 'polypeptide(L)'
;MTKIAEAVLKVMGQVGYVQKKGVNTFQNYKYASIEGILEKVQPALVDCGLMIVQSEISHEIVAEGNMMEAVYEFTLHHASGEVSAPIRQTGLSSLRNSKGGYDDKALNKCHTTARKYFILGLFQIPTGLADDADAEEDKPPVNAAEQAAKAFSAKAIKDIGATKSL
;
A
#
# COMPACT_ATOMS: atom_id res chain seq x y z
N MET A 1 -1.18 -32.06 -7.68
CA MET A 1 -1.26 -30.60 -7.43
C MET A 1 -2.53 -30.09 -8.10
N THR A 2 -3.29 -29.18 -7.49
CA THR A 2 -4.51 -28.60 -8.10
C THR A 2 -4.14 -27.68 -9.27
N LYS A 3 -5.06 -27.49 -10.22
CA LYS A 3 -4.83 -26.57 -11.36
C LYS A 3 -4.62 -25.12 -10.90
N ILE A 4 -5.30 -24.72 -9.83
CA ILE A 4 -5.10 -23.42 -9.19
C ILE A 4 -3.66 -23.27 -8.69
N ALA A 5 -3.13 -24.27 -7.96
CA ALA A 5 -1.76 -24.21 -7.46
C ALA A 5 -0.72 -24.17 -8.59
N GLU A 6 -0.93 -24.94 -9.66
CA GLU A 6 -0.09 -24.91 -10.86
C GLU A 6 -0.11 -23.50 -11.49
N ALA A 7 -1.31 -22.92 -11.63
CA ALA A 7 -1.47 -21.59 -12.22
C ALA A 7 -0.82 -20.50 -11.34
N VAL A 8 -1.00 -20.52 -10.02
CA VAL A 8 -0.37 -19.57 -9.09
C VAL A 8 1.17 -19.61 -9.23
N LEU A 9 1.77 -20.79 -9.23
CA LEU A 9 3.23 -20.95 -9.41
C LEU A 9 3.72 -20.41 -10.77
N LYS A 10 2.95 -20.61 -11.84
CA LYS A 10 3.27 -20.04 -13.15
C LYS A 10 3.20 -18.51 -13.17
N VAL A 11 2.14 -17.93 -12.55
CA VAL A 11 2.01 -16.46 -12.42
C VAL A 11 3.19 -15.90 -11.62
N MET A 12 3.59 -16.53 -10.53
CA MET A 12 4.77 -16.13 -9.74
C MET A 12 6.05 -16.12 -10.58
N GLY A 13 6.23 -17.12 -11.45
CA GLY A 13 7.41 -17.20 -12.35
C GLY A 13 7.40 -16.13 -13.44
N GLN A 14 6.24 -15.65 -13.88
CA GLN A 14 6.11 -14.69 -14.97
C GLN A 14 6.17 -13.22 -14.50
N VAL A 15 5.61 -12.91 -13.30
CA VAL A 15 5.42 -11.53 -12.87
C VAL A 15 6.72 -10.85 -12.43
N GLY A 16 7.58 -11.54 -11.72
CA GLY A 16 8.85 -11.00 -11.23
C GLY A 16 8.67 -9.73 -10.35
N TYR A 17 9.62 -8.80 -10.44
CA TYR A 17 9.68 -7.58 -9.64
C TYR A 17 8.74 -6.49 -10.15
N VAL A 18 8.01 -5.82 -9.24
CA VAL A 18 7.19 -4.63 -9.53
C VAL A 18 7.87 -3.37 -9.00
N GLN A 19 8.23 -2.46 -9.90
CA GLN A 19 8.89 -1.21 -9.55
C GLN A 19 7.94 -0.21 -8.88
N LYS A 20 8.40 0.46 -7.83
CA LYS A 20 7.68 1.56 -7.17
C LYS A 20 7.75 2.83 -8.01
N LYS A 21 6.70 3.09 -8.79
CA LYS A 21 6.56 4.31 -9.62
C LYS A 21 5.69 5.38 -8.96
N GLY A 22 4.82 5.00 -8.00
CA GLY A 22 3.99 5.93 -7.24
C GLY A 22 4.83 6.71 -6.22
N VAL A 23 4.52 8.00 -6.04
CA VAL A 23 5.17 8.85 -5.03
C VAL A 23 4.08 9.41 -4.12
N ASN A 24 4.19 9.15 -2.82
CA ASN A 24 3.40 9.85 -1.82
C ASN A 24 4.18 11.12 -1.42
N THR A 25 3.76 12.26 -1.96
CA THR A 25 4.43 13.55 -1.71
C THR A 25 4.25 14.05 -0.29
N PHE A 26 3.20 13.61 0.42
CA PHE A 26 2.93 14.01 1.80
C PHE A 26 3.87 13.31 2.80
N GLN A 27 4.10 12.02 2.62
CA GLN A 27 4.96 11.20 3.48
C GLN A 27 6.35 10.92 2.87
N ASN A 28 6.60 11.45 1.65
CA ASN A 28 7.86 11.36 0.92
C ASN A 28 8.41 9.94 0.72
N TYR A 29 7.53 8.98 0.40
CA TYR A 29 7.95 7.62 0.04
C TYR A 29 7.42 7.18 -1.32
N LYS A 30 8.11 6.20 -1.94
CA LYS A 30 7.69 5.56 -3.19
C LYS A 30 6.92 4.28 -2.90
N TYR A 31 5.86 4.04 -3.64
CA TYR A 31 5.05 2.83 -3.50
C TYR A 31 4.71 2.20 -4.86
N ALA A 32 4.43 0.89 -4.85
CA ALA A 32 3.84 0.22 -6.00
C ALA A 32 2.34 0.50 -6.03
N SER A 33 1.85 1.17 -7.08
CA SER A 33 0.42 1.41 -7.26
C SER A 33 -0.30 0.12 -7.65
N ILE A 34 -1.60 0.03 -7.37
CA ILE A 34 -2.40 -1.13 -7.80
C ILE A 34 -2.40 -1.26 -9.34
N GLU A 35 -2.44 -0.16 -10.05
CA GLU A 35 -2.35 -0.13 -11.52
C GLU A 35 -1.04 -0.74 -12.01
N GLY A 36 0.10 -0.34 -11.41
CA GLY A 36 1.41 -0.88 -11.78
C GLY A 36 1.57 -2.38 -11.46
N ILE A 37 0.90 -2.86 -10.41
CA ILE A 37 0.83 -4.29 -10.09
C ILE A 37 -0.03 -5.01 -11.12
N LEU A 38 -1.24 -4.51 -11.41
CA LEU A 38 -2.16 -5.12 -12.36
C LEU A 38 -1.61 -5.15 -13.78
N GLU A 39 -0.89 -4.11 -14.20
CA GLU A 39 -0.18 -4.08 -15.50
C GLU A 39 0.73 -5.30 -15.69
N LYS A 40 1.37 -5.78 -14.62
CA LYS A 40 2.24 -6.95 -14.65
C LYS A 40 1.51 -8.27 -14.45
N VAL A 41 0.55 -8.28 -13.53
CA VAL A 41 -0.11 -9.51 -13.08
C VAL A 41 -1.22 -9.95 -14.03
N GLN A 42 -2.00 -9.02 -14.60
CA GLN A 42 -3.15 -9.34 -15.44
C GLN A 42 -2.81 -10.20 -16.66
N PRO A 43 -1.74 -9.91 -17.45
CA PRO A 43 -1.38 -10.77 -18.58
C PRO A 43 -1.04 -12.21 -18.13
N ALA A 44 -0.32 -12.34 -17.01
CA ALA A 44 0.04 -13.66 -16.47
C ALA A 44 -1.19 -14.44 -15.96
N LEU A 45 -2.16 -13.75 -15.35
CA LEU A 45 -3.42 -14.36 -14.94
C LEU A 45 -4.20 -14.92 -16.13
N VAL A 46 -4.32 -14.12 -17.19
CA VAL A 46 -5.01 -14.52 -18.43
C VAL A 46 -4.32 -15.72 -19.05
N ASP A 47 -2.99 -15.68 -19.19
CA ASP A 47 -2.18 -16.75 -19.78
C ASP A 47 -2.28 -18.07 -18.99
N CYS A 48 -2.38 -17.98 -17.67
CA CYS A 48 -2.53 -19.13 -16.80
C CYS A 48 -3.99 -19.55 -16.56
N GLY A 49 -4.97 -18.90 -17.19
CA GLY A 49 -6.39 -19.19 -17.02
C GLY A 49 -6.89 -18.99 -15.59
N LEU A 50 -6.32 -18.03 -14.86
CA LEU A 50 -6.63 -17.76 -13.47
C LEU A 50 -7.38 -16.41 -13.33
N MET A 51 -8.47 -16.40 -12.58
CA MET A 51 -9.24 -15.21 -12.25
C MET A 51 -9.32 -15.05 -10.73
N ILE A 52 -9.20 -13.82 -10.24
CA ILE A 52 -9.37 -13.45 -8.84
C ILE A 52 -10.69 -12.69 -8.69
N VAL A 53 -11.58 -13.20 -7.84
CA VAL A 53 -12.83 -12.54 -7.46
C VAL A 53 -12.68 -11.98 -6.06
N GLN A 54 -13.02 -10.71 -5.88
CA GLN A 54 -13.02 -10.00 -4.60
C GLN A 54 -14.46 -9.66 -4.21
N SER A 55 -14.86 -10.06 -3.01
CA SER A 55 -16.18 -9.77 -2.44
C SER A 55 -16.02 -9.09 -1.08
N GLU A 56 -16.77 -8.03 -0.82
CA GLU A 56 -16.83 -7.42 0.51
C GLU A 56 -17.70 -8.27 1.42
N ILE A 57 -17.24 -8.52 2.63
CA ILE A 57 -17.95 -9.29 3.66
C ILE A 57 -18.55 -8.36 4.70
N SER A 58 -17.76 -7.40 5.16
CA SER A 58 -18.19 -6.41 6.15
C SER A 58 -17.31 -5.17 6.08
N HIS A 59 -17.84 -4.08 6.60
CA HIS A 59 -17.05 -2.90 6.92
C HIS A 59 -17.53 -2.28 8.22
N GLU A 60 -16.63 -1.61 8.91
CA GLU A 60 -16.93 -0.90 10.15
C GLU A 60 -16.03 0.33 10.33
N ILE A 61 -16.50 1.23 11.19
CA ILE A 61 -15.73 2.40 11.60
C ILE A 61 -15.02 2.04 12.91
N VAL A 62 -13.70 2.12 12.89
CA VAL A 62 -12.83 1.78 14.01
C VAL A 62 -11.98 2.98 14.44
N ALA A 63 -11.12 2.79 15.45
CA ALA A 63 -10.20 3.81 15.95
C ALA A 63 -10.92 5.12 16.31
N GLU A 64 -11.97 5.01 17.14
CA GLU A 64 -12.75 6.15 17.65
C GLU A 64 -13.34 7.04 16.54
N GLY A 65 -13.75 6.42 15.43
CA GLY A 65 -14.34 7.11 14.29
C GLY A 65 -13.36 7.70 13.29
N ASN A 66 -12.08 7.34 13.36
CA ASN A 66 -11.05 7.91 12.49
C ASN A 66 -10.65 7.01 11.31
N MET A 67 -10.95 5.71 11.39
CA MET A 67 -10.58 4.74 10.37
C MET A 67 -11.80 3.96 9.87
N MET A 68 -11.78 3.63 8.58
CA MET A 68 -12.64 2.62 7.97
C MET A 68 -11.84 1.33 7.88
N GLU A 69 -12.41 0.25 8.42
CA GLU A 69 -11.94 -1.11 8.18
C GLU A 69 -12.95 -1.86 7.32
N ALA A 70 -12.48 -2.62 6.34
CA ALA A 70 -13.34 -3.48 5.55
C ALA A 70 -12.67 -4.84 5.33
N VAL A 71 -13.46 -5.90 5.49
CA VAL A 71 -13.02 -7.28 5.30
C VAL A 71 -13.50 -7.78 3.95
N TYR A 72 -12.59 -8.35 3.18
CA TYR A 72 -12.85 -8.91 1.86
C TYR A 72 -12.50 -10.39 1.83
N GLU A 73 -13.28 -11.15 1.07
CA GLU A 73 -12.93 -12.51 0.65
C GLU A 73 -12.46 -12.49 -0.80
N PHE A 74 -11.39 -13.23 -1.06
CA PHE A 74 -10.84 -13.48 -2.38
C PHE A 74 -10.96 -14.95 -2.71
N THR A 75 -11.52 -15.26 -3.88
CA THR A 75 -11.54 -16.62 -4.43
C THR A 75 -10.78 -16.65 -5.75
N LEU A 76 -10.03 -17.73 -5.95
CA LEU A 76 -9.33 -18.01 -7.21
C LEU A 76 -10.19 -18.96 -8.03
N HIS A 77 -10.44 -18.59 -9.27
CA HIS A 77 -11.17 -19.41 -10.23
C HIS A 77 -10.22 -19.78 -11.38
N HIS A 78 -10.14 -21.06 -11.69
CA HIS A 78 -9.33 -21.54 -12.81
C HIS A 78 -10.21 -21.94 -13.98
N ALA A 79 -9.69 -21.79 -15.22
CA ALA A 79 -10.40 -22.15 -16.46
C ALA A 79 -10.86 -23.60 -16.53
N SER A 80 -10.29 -24.51 -15.71
CA SER A 80 -10.77 -25.89 -15.56
C SER A 80 -12.07 -26.04 -14.80
N GLY A 81 -12.59 -24.97 -14.18
CA GLY A 81 -13.74 -24.99 -13.28
C GLY A 81 -13.38 -25.15 -11.79
N GLU A 82 -12.09 -25.31 -11.44
CA GLU A 82 -11.67 -25.32 -10.03
C GLU A 82 -11.87 -23.93 -9.41
N VAL A 83 -12.33 -23.92 -8.14
CA VAL A 83 -12.47 -22.73 -7.30
C VAL A 83 -11.77 -22.98 -5.97
N SER A 84 -10.97 -22.02 -5.51
CA SER A 84 -10.29 -22.13 -4.22
C SER A 84 -11.26 -21.93 -3.06
N ALA A 85 -10.85 -22.37 -1.85
CA ALA A 85 -11.43 -21.84 -0.62
C ALA A 85 -11.21 -20.31 -0.57
N PRO A 86 -12.13 -19.55 0.07
CA PRO A 86 -11.99 -18.12 0.22
C PRO A 86 -10.80 -17.79 1.15
N ILE A 87 -10.08 -16.71 0.79
CA ILE A 87 -8.97 -16.17 1.57
C ILE A 87 -9.36 -14.76 2.00
N ARG A 88 -9.29 -14.47 3.29
CA ARG A 88 -9.68 -13.17 3.84
C ARG A 88 -8.51 -12.21 3.87
N GLN A 89 -8.79 -10.95 3.55
CA GLN A 89 -7.87 -9.84 3.62
C GLN A 89 -8.60 -8.59 4.11
N THR A 90 -8.01 -7.89 5.06
CA THR A 90 -8.53 -6.62 5.58
C THR A 90 -7.91 -5.43 4.83
N GLY A 91 -8.73 -4.44 4.53
CA GLY A 91 -8.30 -3.13 4.05
C GLY A 91 -8.61 -2.07 5.10
N LEU A 92 -7.66 -1.16 5.31
CA LEU A 92 -7.78 -0.02 6.21
C LEU A 92 -7.61 1.30 5.45
N SER A 93 -8.39 2.31 5.83
CA SER A 93 -8.24 3.67 5.29
C SER A 93 -8.66 4.71 6.33
N SER A 94 -8.03 5.89 6.29
CA SER A 94 -8.48 7.02 7.09
C SER A 94 -9.87 7.48 6.63
N LEU A 95 -10.74 7.80 7.59
CA LEU A 95 -12.02 8.50 7.36
C LEU A 95 -11.85 10.00 7.22
N ARG A 96 -10.65 10.53 7.50
CA ARG A 96 -10.34 11.95 7.38
C ARG A 96 -9.47 12.21 6.16
N ASN A 97 -9.83 13.22 5.39
CA ASN A 97 -8.99 13.73 4.33
C ASN A 97 -7.90 14.68 4.88
N SER A 98 -6.96 15.11 4.05
CA SER A 98 -5.87 16.01 4.43
C SER A 98 -6.32 17.39 4.95
N LYS A 99 -7.59 17.76 4.74
CA LYS A 99 -8.20 19.02 5.20
C LYS A 99 -9.03 18.83 6.49
N GLY A 100 -9.00 17.63 7.09
CA GLY A 100 -9.74 17.30 8.31
C GLY A 100 -11.24 16.99 8.11
N GLY A 101 -11.76 17.09 6.89
CA GLY A 101 -13.12 16.67 6.55
C GLY A 101 -13.23 15.15 6.34
N TYR A 102 -14.45 14.65 6.21
CA TYR A 102 -14.68 13.25 5.87
C TYR A 102 -14.16 12.89 4.47
N ASP A 103 -13.64 11.68 4.34
CA ASP A 103 -13.20 11.11 3.06
C ASP A 103 -14.29 10.17 2.52
N ASP A 104 -15.04 10.63 1.52
CA ASP A 104 -16.06 9.87 0.83
C ASP A 104 -15.55 8.65 0.06
N LYS A 105 -14.22 8.55 -0.10
CA LYS A 105 -13.55 7.45 -0.79
C LYS A 105 -12.93 6.42 0.15
N ALA A 106 -13.14 6.54 1.47
CA ALA A 106 -12.49 5.68 2.44
C ALA A 106 -12.73 4.19 2.17
N LEU A 107 -13.99 3.78 1.88
CA LEU A 107 -14.32 2.39 1.57
C LEU A 107 -13.65 1.91 0.27
N ASN A 108 -13.63 2.76 -0.77
CA ASN A 108 -12.93 2.43 -2.03
C ASN A 108 -11.41 2.27 -1.83
N LYS A 109 -10.83 3.03 -0.91
CA LYS A 109 -9.42 2.88 -0.53
C LYS A 109 -9.18 1.55 0.20
N CYS A 110 -10.10 1.14 1.11
CA CYS A 110 -10.04 -0.18 1.75
C CYS A 110 -10.06 -1.30 0.71
N HIS A 111 -10.97 -1.24 -0.27
CA HIS A 111 -11.07 -2.20 -1.36
C HIS A 111 -9.75 -2.30 -2.15
N THR A 112 -9.18 -1.17 -2.53
CA THR A 112 -7.91 -1.09 -3.28
C THR A 112 -6.75 -1.62 -2.46
N THR A 113 -6.67 -1.26 -1.17
CA THR A 113 -5.62 -1.70 -0.25
C THR A 113 -5.66 -3.20 -0.05
N ALA A 114 -6.83 -3.76 0.25
CA ALA A 114 -7.00 -5.21 0.41
C ALA A 114 -6.56 -5.97 -0.85
N ARG A 115 -7.01 -5.53 -2.03
CA ARG A 115 -6.64 -6.14 -3.31
C ARG A 115 -5.15 -6.09 -3.58
N LYS A 116 -4.53 -4.93 -3.33
CA LYS A 116 -3.09 -4.75 -3.51
C LYS A 116 -2.29 -5.75 -2.68
N TYR A 117 -2.52 -5.80 -1.39
CA TYR A 117 -1.75 -6.67 -0.49
C TYR A 117 -2.09 -8.14 -0.67
N PHE A 118 -3.33 -8.47 -1.02
CA PHE A 118 -3.70 -9.83 -1.41
C PHE A 118 -2.87 -10.32 -2.62
N ILE A 119 -2.79 -9.53 -3.69
CA ILE A 119 -2.06 -9.91 -4.90
C ILE A 119 -0.55 -10.01 -4.62
N LEU A 120 0.02 -9.02 -3.91
CA LEU A 120 1.44 -9.04 -3.55
C LEU A 120 1.80 -10.27 -2.70
N GLY A 121 0.98 -10.60 -1.70
CA GLY A 121 1.20 -11.76 -0.83
C GLY A 121 0.98 -13.09 -1.54
N LEU A 122 -0.11 -13.23 -2.31
CA LEU A 122 -0.43 -14.47 -3.02
C LEU A 122 0.66 -14.88 -4.02
N PHE A 123 1.16 -13.92 -4.78
CA PHE A 123 2.19 -14.17 -5.81
C PHE A 123 3.61 -13.87 -5.33
N GLN A 124 3.79 -13.51 -4.05
CA GLN A 124 5.09 -13.18 -3.44
C GLN A 124 5.89 -12.16 -4.26
N ILE A 125 5.23 -11.11 -4.74
CA ILE A 125 5.81 -10.12 -5.64
C ILE A 125 6.73 -9.17 -4.85
N PRO A 126 8.03 -9.13 -5.15
CA PRO A 126 8.94 -8.19 -4.49
C PRO A 126 8.72 -6.77 -5.01
N THR A 127 8.62 -5.81 -4.10
CA THR A 127 8.44 -4.39 -4.41
C THR A 127 9.63 -3.51 -3.98
N GLY A 128 10.65 -4.11 -3.33
CA GLY A 128 11.85 -3.45 -2.82
C GLY A 128 11.78 -3.11 -1.33
N LEU A 129 12.94 -2.90 -0.72
CA LEU A 129 13.15 -2.80 0.74
C LEU A 129 12.40 -1.64 1.44
N ALA A 130 11.90 -0.63 0.70
CA ALA A 130 11.26 0.53 1.32
C ALA A 130 9.77 0.36 1.67
N ASP A 131 9.17 -0.85 1.48
CA ASP A 131 7.81 -1.18 1.92
C ASP A 131 7.81 -2.16 3.11
N ASP A 132 8.99 -2.42 3.68
CA ASP A 132 9.08 -3.21 4.90
C ASP A 132 8.60 -2.32 6.05
N ALA A 133 7.41 -2.59 6.60
CA ALA A 133 6.88 -1.84 7.74
C ALA A 133 7.83 -1.93 8.95
N ASP A 134 8.61 -3.01 9.03
CA ASP A 134 9.60 -3.23 10.09
C ASP A 134 10.87 -2.37 9.87
N ALA A 135 11.12 -1.86 8.66
CA ALA A 135 12.28 -0.99 8.37
C ALA A 135 12.11 0.46 8.87
N GLU A 136 10.91 0.86 9.29
CA GLU A 136 10.65 2.20 9.85
C GLU A 136 10.90 2.28 11.37
N GLU A 137 10.96 1.17 12.09
CA GLU A 137 11.16 1.15 13.54
C GLU A 137 12.59 1.52 13.98
N ASP A 138 13.58 1.45 13.07
CA ASP A 138 14.99 1.75 13.38
C ASP A 138 15.40 3.21 13.17
N LYS A 139 14.49 4.10 12.80
CA LYS A 139 14.80 5.53 12.80
C LYS A 139 14.63 6.07 14.23
N PRO A 140 15.72 6.52 14.88
CA PRO A 140 15.57 7.16 16.18
C PRO A 140 14.60 8.34 16.05
N PRO A 141 13.73 8.58 17.05
CA PRO A 141 12.77 9.66 17.01
C PRO A 141 13.54 10.95 16.71
N VAL A 142 13.17 11.62 15.63
CA VAL A 142 13.79 12.90 15.23
C VAL A 142 13.55 13.85 16.40
N ASN A 143 14.60 14.12 17.14
CA ASN A 143 14.55 14.87 18.40
C ASN A 143 13.99 16.27 18.09
N ALA A 144 12.78 16.58 18.54
CA ALA A 144 12.14 17.88 18.35
C ALA A 144 13.07 19.03 18.82
N ALA A 145 13.95 18.74 19.80
CA ALA A 145 15.01 19.63 20.26
C ALA A 145 16.07 19.90 19.19
N GLU A 146 16.41 18.94 18.35
CA GLU A 146 17.43 19.11 17.31
C GLU A 146 16.88 19.88 16.08
N GLN A 147 15.59 19.72 15.78
CA GLN A 147 14.92 20.53 14.77
C GLN A 147 14.74 21.99 15.25
N ALA A 148 14.41 22.20 16.51
CA ALA A 148 14.32 23.52 17.11
C ALA A 148 15.70 24.21 17.15
N ALA A 149 16.78 23.50 17.46
CA ALA A 149 18.14 24.01 17.45
C ALA A 149 18.62 24.39 16.04
N LYS A 150 18.30 23.58 15.01
CA LYS A 150 18.61 23.92 13.60
C LYS A 150 17.81 25.12 13.10
N ALA A 151 16.54 25.24 13.48
CA ALA A 151 15.71 26.40 13.14
C ALA A 151 16.20 27.68 13.82
N PHE A 152 16.66 27.59 15.08
CA PHE A 152 17.20 28.71 15.82
C PHE A 152 18.53 29.20 15.25
N SER A 153 19.43 28.29 14.88
CA SER A 153 20.72 28.64 14.27
C SER A 153 20.55 29.28 12.88
N ALA A 154 19.61 28.80 12.07
CA ALA A 154 19.31 29.37 10.76
C ALA A 154 18.73 30.80 10.84
N LYS A 155 17.93 31.07 11.89
CA LYS A 155 17.39 32.40 12.14
C LYS A 155 18.47 33.36 12.63
N ALA A 156 19.36 32.93 13.53
CA ALA A 156 20.46 33.71 14.04
C ALA A 156 21.46 34.13 12.93
N ILE A 157 21.74 33.26 11.97
CA ILE A 157 22.61 33.57 10.82
C ILE A 157 21.97 34.59 9.91
N LYS A 158 20.64 34.57 9.72
CA LYS A 158 19.93 35.54 8.91
C LYS A 158 19.91 36.95 9.55
N ASP A 159 19.77 37.01 10.88
CA ASP A 159 19.73 38.28 11.61
C ASP A 159 21.10 38.97 11.67
N ILE A 160 22.22 38.20 11.71
CA ILE A 160 23.59 38.70 11.65
C ILE A 160 23.94 39.24 10.24
N GLY A 161 23.36 38.64 9.19
CA GLY A 161 23.56 39.11 7.80
C GLY A 161 22.83 40.40 7.49
N ALA A 162 21.74 40.73 8.19
CA ALA A 162 20.95 41.93 7.98
C ALA A 162 21.54 43.18 8.68
N THR A 163 22.44 43.01 9.65
CA THR A 163 23.02 44.12 10.44
C THR A 163 24.34 44.68 9.84
N LYS A 164 24.83 44.15 8.71
CA LYS A 164 26.06 44.62 8.04
C LYS A 164 25.84 45.46 6.79
N SER A 165 24.66 46.05 6.62
CA SER A 165 24.33 46.93 5.50
C SER A 165 23.73 48.25 6.07
N LEU A 166 24.53 49.01 6.78
CA LEU A 166 24.36 50.42 7.07
C LEU A 166 25.73 51.07 6.99
#